data_8c60c78228aeb9bb9ba4df12a9a43e61
#
_entry.id   8c60c78228aeb9bb9ba4df12a9a43e61
#
_cell.length_a   1.000
_cell.length_b   1.000
_cell.length_c   1.000
_cell.angle_alpha   90.00
_cell.angle_beta   90.00
_cell.angle_gamma   90.00
#
_symmetry.space_group_name_H-M   'P 1'
#
loop_
_entity.id
_entity.type
_entity.pdbx_description
1 polymer ?
#
loop_
_entity_poly.entity_id
_entity_poly.type
_entity_poly.pdbx_seq_one_letter_code
_entity_poly.pdbx_strand_id
1 'polypeptide(L)'
;MSDPASSVTAEELAQLQRKFSEIKHSINNALAVMMALSEMSQRRPDYAEKLASTVLTKAPQIVSSLQEFTQALNEKAGPKPEGVPESK
;
A
#
# COMPACT_ATOMS: atom_id res chain seq x y z
N MET A 1 -1.63 22.96 -24.50
CA MET A 1 -2.80 22.81 -23.79
C MET A 1 -2.98 21.41 -23.27
N SER A 2 -3.25 21.31 -22.05
CA SER A 2 -3.31 19.97 -21.48
C SER A 2 -4.64 19.30 -21.79
N ASP A 3 -4.57 18.02 -21.85
CA ASP A 3 -5.71 17.18 -22.09
C ASP A 3 -6.54 17.10 -20.82
N PRO A 4 -7.81 17.50 -20.86
CA PRO A 4 -8.62 17.45 -19.63
C PRO A 4 -8.72 16.05 -19.07
N ALA A 5 -8.69 15.03 -19.90
CA ALA A 5 -8.82 13.66 -19.42
C ALA A 5 -7.63 13.22 -18.61
N SER A 6 -6.48 13.83 -18.81
CA SER A 6 -5.29 13.46 -18.08
C SER A 6 -4.92 14.49 -17.02
N SER A 7 -5.77 15.50 -16.86
CA SER A 7 -5.49 16.53 -15.85
C SER A 7 -5.94 16.05 -14.48
N VAL A 8 -5.14 16.41 -13.48
CA VAL A 8 -5.47 16.12 -12.11
C VAL A 8 -5.62 17.45 -11.39
N THR A 9 -6.76 17.68 -10.79
CA THR A 9 -6.98 18.92 -10.07
C THR A 9 -6.17 18.91 -8.78
N ALA A 10 -5.98 20.11 -8.22
CA ALA A 10 -5.27 20.22 -6.95
C ALA A 10 -5.98 19.45 -5.86
N GLU A 11 -7.30 19.45 -5.90
CA GLU A 11 -8.06 18.73 -4.90
C GLU A 11 -7.88 17.23 -5.04
N GLU A 12 -7.90 16.73 -6.28
CA GLU A 12 -7.69 15.31 -6.51
C GLU A 12 -6.29 14.90 -6.09
N LEU A 13 -5.31 15.75 -6.38
CA LEU A 13 -3.94 15.46 -5.97
C LEU A 13 -3.83 15.40 -4.45
N ALA A 14 -4.49 16.33 -3.77
CA ALA A 14 -4.47 16.32 -2.30
C ALA A 14 -5.11 15.05 -1.75
N GLN A 15 -6.15 14.57 -2.38
CA GLN A 15 -6.78 13.33 -1.95
C GLN A 15 -5.85 12.14 -2.14
N LEU A 16 -5.14 12.11 -3.26
CA LEU A 16 -4.19 11.03 -3.51
C LEU A 16 -3.04 11.08 -2.52
N GLN A 17 -2.57 12.28 -2.21
CA GLN A 17 -1.49 12.42 -1.24
C GLN A 17 -1.93 11.95 0.14
N ARG A 18 -3.16 12.27 0.52
CA ARG A 18 -3.68 11.85 1.81
C ARG A 18 -3.82 10.33 1.87
N LYS A 19 -4.33 9.75 0.79
CA LYS A 19 -4.47 8.31 0.73
C LYS A 19 -3.12 7.62 0.77
N PHE A 20 -2.14 8.17 0.07
CA PHE A 20 -0.80 7.61 0.10
C PHE A 20 -0.22 7.67 1.50
N SER A 21 -0.45 8.78 2.19
CA SER A 21 0.04 8.95 3.54
C SER A 21 -0.58 7.91 4.48
N GLU A 22 -1.87 7.65 4.32
CA GLU A 22 -2.54 6.65 5.14
C GLU A 22 -1.98 5.26 4.89
N ILE A 23 -1.73 4.93 3.62
CA ILE A 23 -1.16 3.64 3.30
C ILE A 23 0.25 3.52 3.86
N LYS A 24 1.03 4.57 3.76
CA LYS A 24 2.39 4.58 4.29
C LYS A 24 2.37 4.34 5.80
N HIS A 25 1.45 5.01 6.50
CA HIS A 25 1.31 4.79 7.94
C HIS A 25 0.93 3.36 8.26
N SER A 26 0.02 2.81 7.49
CA SER A 26 -0.42 1.44 7.70
C SER A 26 0.72 0.46 7.50
N ILE A 27 1.52 0.67 6.46
CA ILE A 27 2.66 -0.19 6.18
C ILE A 27 3.70 -0.06 7.30
N ASN A 28 4.00 1.17 7.70
CA ASN A 28 4.99 1.39 8.75
C ASN A 28 4.56 0.73 10.05
N ASN A 29 3.28 0.85 10.39
CA ASN A 29 2.78 0.22 11.60
C ASN A 29 2.88 -1.29 11.54
N ALA A 30 2.50 -1.85 10.40
CA ALA A 30 2.55 -3.30 10.23
C ALA A 30 3.99 -3.80 10.33
N LEU A 31 4.91 -3.10 9.67
CA LEU A 31 6.31 -3.50 9.71
C LEU A 31 6.88 -3.38 11.12
N ALA A 32 6.50 -2.33 11.85
CA ALA A 32 6.99 -2.17 13.22
C ALA A 32 6.54 -3.33 14.10
N VAL A 33 5.29 -3.73 13.97
CA VAL A 33 4.76 -4.86 14.74
C VAL A 33 5.47 -6.15 14.34
N MET A 34 5.65 -6.36 13.04
CA MET A 34 6.30 -7.56 12.57
C MET A 34 7.74 -7.64 13.04
N MET A 35 8.44 -6.52 13.03
CA MET A 35 9.82 -6.50 13.50
C MET A 35 9.89 -6.81 14.99
N ALA A 36 8.99 -6.23 15.78
CA ALA A 36 8.96 -6.49 17.19
C ALA A 36 8.67 -7.96 17.47
N LEU A 37 7.70 -8.53 16.78
CA LEU A 37 7.37 -9.93 16.97
C LEU A 37 8.50 -10.83 16.50
N SER A 38 9.18 -10.42 15.45
CA SER A 38 10.31 -11.18 14.96
C SER A 38 11.44 -11.26 15.98
N GLU A 39 11.72 -10.13 16.63
CA GLU A 39 12.74 -10.12 17.67
C GLU A 39 12.32 -10.95 18.87
N MET A 40 11.05 -10.84 19.23
CA MET A 40 10.55 -11.58 20.38
C MET A 40 10.56 -13.07 20.10
N SER A 41 10.29 -13.48 18.85
CA SER A 41 10.24 -14.88 18.53
C SER A 41 11.60 -15.54 18.58
N GLN A 42 12.67 -14.75 18.53
CA GLN A 42 14.01 -15.31 18.68
C GLN A 42 14.27 -15.79 20.10
N ARG A 43 13.59 -15.20 21.06
CA ARG A 43 13.74 -15.60 22.47
C ARG A 43 12.61 -16.52 22.91
N ARG A 44 11.43 -16.33 22.35
CA ARG A 44 10.26 -17.09 22.75
C ARG A 44 9.58 -17.65 21.53
N PRO A 45 9.70 -18.95 21.31
CA PRO A 45 9.15 -19.56 20.08
C PRO A 45 7.66 -19.36 19.89
N ASP A 46 6.91 -19.16 20.98
CA ASP A 46 5.47 -18.98 20.82
C ASP A 46 5.13 -17.69 20.09
N TYR A 47 6.04 -16.72 20.06
CA TYR A 47 5.80 -15.50 19.31
C TYR A 47 5.94 -15.70 17.80
N ALA A 48 6.56 -16.79 17.37
CA ALA A 48 6.67 -17.08 15.95
C ALA A 48 5.30 -17.31 15.33
N GLU A 49 4.43 -17.97 16.07
CA GLU A 49 3.08 -18.21 15.60
C GLU A 49 2.31 -16.90 15.50
N LYS A 50 2.50 -16.03 16.47
CA LYS A 50 1.85 -14.74 16.45
C LYS A 50 2.35 -13.89 15.30
N LEU A 51 3.64 -13.97 15.01
CA LEU A 51 4.22 -13.26 13.87
C LEU A 51 3.58 -13.74 12.56
N ALA A 52 3.50 -15.05 12.38
CA ALA A 52 2.91 -15.60 11.17
C ALA A 52 1.45 -15.17 11.02
N SER A 53 0.71 -15.20 12.12
CA SER A 53 -0.68 -14.78 12.10
C SER A 53 -0.81 -13.31 11.73
N THR A 54 0.06 -12.47 12.28
CA THR A 54 0.05 -11.04 12.00
C THR A 54 0.34 -10.78 10.53
N VAL A 55 1.34 -11.46 9.98
CA VAL A 55 1.67 -11.28 8.56
C VAL A 55 0.50 -11.68 7.69
N LEU A 56 -0.11 -12.84 7.98
CA LEU A 56 -1.22 -13.32 7.17
C LEU A 56 -2.45 -12.42 7.26
N THR A 57 -2.58 -11.67 8.35
CA THR A 57 -3.68 -10.74 8.49
C THR A 57 -3.37 -9.39 7.86
N LYS A 58 -2.17 -8.89 8.08
CA LYS A 58 -1.83 -7.52 7.66
C LYS A 58 -1.43 -7.42 6.21
N ALA A 59 -0.70 -8.42 5.71
CA ALA A 59 -0.19 -8.33 4.35
C ALA A 59 -1.31 -8.21 3.32
N PRO A 60 -2.37 -9.01 3.39
CA PRO A 60 -3.45 -8.84 2.41
C PRO A 60 -4.11 -7.47 2.48
N GLN A 61 -4.21 -6.90 3.68
CA GLN A 61 -4.79 -5.57 3.82
C GLN A 61 -3.93 -4.53 3.13
N ILE A 62 -2.61 -4.64 3.28
CA ILE A 62 -1.69 -3.72 2.64
C ILE A 62 -1.77 -3.86 1.13
N VAL A 63 -1.76 -5.09 0.64
CA VAL A 63 -1.86 -5.33 -0.79
C VAL A 63 -3.14 -4.73 -1.34
N SER A 64 -4.24 -4.93 -0.64
CA SER A 64 -5.52 -4.41 -1.07
C SER A 64 -5.52 -2.88 -1.12
N SER A 65 -4.95 -2.25 -0.11
CA SER A 65 -4.85 -0.80 -0.06
C SER A 65 -4.01 -0.26 -1.19
N LEU A 66 -2.90 -0.92 -1.49
CA LEU A 66 -2.03 -0.49 -2.59
C LEU A 66 -2.73 -0.65 -3.93
N GLN A 67 -3.49 -1.73 -4.10
CA GLN A 67 -4.22 -1.93 -5.34
C GLN A 67 -5.28 -0.86 -5.52
N GLU A 68 -5.98 -0.51 -4.45
CA GLU A 68 -6.98 0.55 -4.52
C GLU A 68 -6.34 1.87 -4.87
N PHE A 69 -5.20 2.16 -4.27
CA PHE A 69 -4.51 3.42 -4.55
C PHE A 69 -4.04 3.45 -5.99
N THR A 70 -3.47 2.35 -6.47
CA THR A 70 -2.99 2.27 -7.85
C THR A 70 -4.15 2.45 -8.82
N GLN A 71 -5.29 1.85 -8.51
CA GLN A 71 -6.44 1.98 -9.36
C GLN A 71 -6.95 3.41 -9.41
N ALA A 72 -7.01 4.06 -8.24
CA ALA A 72 -7.43 5.45 -8.17
C ALA A 72 -6.47 6.34 -8.94
N LEU A 73 -5.17 6.08 -8.80
CA LEU A 73 -4.17 6.86 -9.50
C LEU A 73 -4.30 6.70 -11.01
N ASN A 74 -4.51 5.47 -11.47
CA ASN A 74 -4.67 5.22 -12.90
C ASN A 74 -5.91 5.91 -13.45
N GLU A 75 -6.99 5.92 -12.67
CA GLU A 75 -8.20 6.59 -13.11
C GLU A 75 -8.00 8.08 -13.25
N LYS A 76 -7.25 8.67 -12.31
CA LYS A 76 -7.02 10.11 -12.36
C LYS A 76 -6.01 10.49 -13.42
N ALA A 77 -4.99 9.66 -13.62
CA ALA A 77 -3.92 9.97 -14.56
C ALA A 77 -4.21 9.49 -15.97
N GLY A 78 -5.28 8.69 -16.14
CA GLY A 78 -5.60 8.16 -17.44
C GLY A 78 -5.10 6.74 -17.60
N PRO A 79 -5.39 6.13 -18.73
CA PRO A 79 -5.02 4.73 -18.95
C PRO A 79 -3.52 4.55 -18.98
N LYS A 80 -3.08 3.37 -18.59
CA LYS A 80 -1.67 3.04 -18.64
C LYS A 80 -1.18 3.01 -20.06
N PRO A 81 0.05 3.43 -20.31
CA PRO A 81 0.60 3.32 -21.65
C PRO A 81 0.66 1.88 -22.10
N GLU A 82 0.48 1.70 -23.39
CA GLU A 82 0.57 0.39 -23.95
C GLU A 82 1.97 -0.14 -23.89
N GLY A 83 2.09 -1.42 -23.70
CA GLY A 83 3.39 -2.05 -23.65
C GLY A 83 4.03 -2.06 -22.28
N VAL A 84 3.42 -1.42 -21.32
CA VAL A 84 3.91 -1.47 -19.95
C VAL A 84 3.46 -2.76 -19.30
N PRO A 85 4.41 -3.57 -18.78
CA PRO A 85 4.02 -4.84 -18.16
C PRO A 85 3.17 -4.61 -16.94
N GLU A 86 2.20 -5.47 -16.80
CA GLU A 86 1.37 -5.37 -15.65
C GLU A 86 2.04 -5.81 -14.42
N SER A 87 2.70 -6.55 -14.37
CA SER A 87 3.26 -6.89 -13.20
C SER A 87 4.28 -7.71 -13.30
N LYS A 88 4.33 -7.72 -13.34
CA LYS A 88 5.06 -8.46 -13.35
C LYS A 88 5.44 -8.47 -12.63
#